data_414747d22a4e60ea1d51146916f71bef
#
_entry.id   414747d22a4e60ea1d51146916f71bef
#
_cell.length_a   1.000
_cell.length_b   1.000
_cell.length_c   1.000
_cell.angle_alpha   90.00
_cell.angle_beta   90.00
_cell.angle_gamma   90.00
#
_symmetry.space_group_name_H-M   'P 1'
#
loop_
_entity.id
_entity.type
_entity.pdbx_description
1 polymer ?
#
loop_
_entity_poly.entity_id
_entity_poly.type
_entity_poly.pdbx_seq_one_letter_code
_entity_poly.pdbx_strand_id
1 'polypeptide(L)'
;RYGVHLPENPVAYYDDARLLPNHYQGYSITNSSIDGLFVEAGRLTDRSEMNDSSETDGALREDENLTYAGGTYSFNDNLSVSLYGAEAEDFYDRYFVGADWTLPLSEGTSLSTSLAYYDTCDEDSTDGDEVDNQAASLSVTLNTGYHAFGVAYQQMRGDAGYYCTDGDIYLANSIQYLDFNAKDEKSYQARYDYDFAGMGIPGLSFMTRYITSSSIDTDYVGID
;
A
#
# COMPACT_ATOMS: atom_id res chain seq x y z
N ARG A 1 -12.70 6.09 -18.19
CA ARG A 1 -11.55 5.78 -19.04
C ARG A 1 -11.64 4.33 -19.48
N TYR A 2 -11.21 4.03 -20.73
CA TYR A 2 -11.06 2.68 -21.28
C TYR A 2 -9.67 2.57 -21.91
N GLY A 3 -9.01 1.41 -21.79
CA GLY A 3 -7.69 1.12 -22.35
C GLY A 3 -6.63 0.92 -21.26
N VAL A 4 -5.41 1.38 -21.49
CA VAL A 4 -4.27 1.18 -20.57
C VAL A 4 -4.46 1.96 -19.27
N HIS A 5 -4.23 1.30 -18.13
CA HIS A 5 -4.29 1.82 -16.77
C HIS A 5 -2.99 1.59 -16.02
N LEU A 6 -2.64 2.58 -15.22
CA LEU A 6 -1.61 2.54 -14.17
C LEU A 6 -2.34 2.88 -12.86
N PRO A 7 -2.94 1.90 -12.18
CA PRO A 7 -3.67 2.17 -10.95
C PRO A 7 -2.71 2.52 -9.80
N GLU A 8 -3.12 3.46 -8.94
CA GLU A 8 -2.37 3.92 -7.77
C GLU A 8 -3.29 3.99 -6.55
N ASN A 9 -3.84 2.85 -6.13
CA ASN A 9 -4.72 2.80 -4.98
C ASN A 9 -4.38 1.58 -4.09
N PRO A 10 -4.88 1.51 -2.86
CA PRO A 10 -4.44 0.48 -1.90
C PRO A 10 -4.72 -0.97 -2.31
N VAL A 11 -5.63 -1.20 -3.25
CA VAL A 11 -6.04 -2.56 -3.65
C VAL A 11 -5.69 -2.90 -5.11
N ALA A 12 -5.19 -1.91 -5.85
CA ALA A 12 -4.67 -2.08 -7.21
C ALA A 12 -3.54 -1.06 -7.43
N TYR A 13 -2.34 -1.55 -7.66
CA TYR A 13 -1.17 -0.71 -7.86
C TYR A 13 -0.31 -1.24 -9.02
N TYR A 14 0.34 -0.34 -9.75
CA TYR A 14 1.35 -0.72 -10.75
C TYR A 14 2.75 -0.63 -10.15
N ASP A 15 3.71 -1.39 -10.69
CA ASP A 15 5.10 -1.33 -10.29
C ASP A 15 5.94 -0.58 -11.36
N ASP A 16 6.73 0.38 -10.92
CA ASP A 16 7.66 1.16 -11.74
C ASP A 16 9.14 0.94 -11.39
N ALA A 17 9.44 -0.16 -10.70
CA ALA A 17 10.81 -0.49 -10.26
C ALA A 17 11.79 -0.73 -11.43
N ARG A 18 11.30 -0.83 -12.67
CA ARG A 18 12.11 -1.01 -13.90
C ARG A 18 11.89 0.13 -14.89
N LEU A 19 12.59 0.05 -16.03
CA LEU A 19 12.54 1.07 -17.10
C LEU A 19 11.13 1.31 -17.66
N LEU A 20 10.33 0.27 -17.77
CA LEU A 20 8.92 0.34 -18.13
C LEU A 20 8.08 -0.22 -16.98
N PRO A 21 7.04 0.49 -16.54
CA PRO A 21 6.12 -0.04 -15.55
C PRO A 21 5.31 -1.20 -16.14
N ASN A 22 4.88 -2.11 -15.28
CA ASN A 22 3.76 -2.96 -15.67
C ASN A 22 2.51 -2.09 -15.88
N HIS A 23 1.57 -2.56 -16.66
CA HIS A 23 0.32 -1.83 -16.89
C HIS A 23 -0.82 -2.82 -17.15
N TYR A 24 -2.03 -2.32 -16.97
CA TYR A 24 -3.24 -3.10 -17.09
C TYR A 24 -4.13 -2.58 -18.21
N GLN A 25 -4.87 -3.47 -18.87
CA GLN A 25 -6.01 -3.09 -19.70
C GLN A 25 -7.28 -3.10 -18.85
N GLY A 26 -8.26 -2.28 -19.22
CA GLY A 26 -9.51 -2.28 -18.50
C GLY A 26 -10.33 -1.01 -18.66
N TYR A 27 -11.19 -0.75 -17.71
CA TYR A 27 -11.99 0.46 -17.64
C TYR A 27 -12.12 0.97 -16.21
N SER A 28 -12.15 2.29 -16.08
CA SER A 28 -12.33 2.93 -14.78
C SER A 28 -13.17 4.19 -14.86
N ILE A 29 -13.73 4.57 -13.74
CA ILE A 29 -14.40 5.85 -13.51
C ILE A 29 -13.85 6.48 -12.24
N THR A 30 -13.60 7.78 -12.26
CA THR A 30 -13.20 8.57 -11.11
C THR A 30 -14.09 9.78 -10.96
N ASN A 31 -14.32 10.25 -9.75
CA ASN A 31 -15.07 11.47 -9.48
C ASN A 31 -14.48 12.22 -8.29
N SER A 32 -14.28 13.52 -8.47
CA SER A 32 -13.82 14.47 -7.44
C SER A 32 -14.68 15.75 -7.42
N SER A 33 -15.95 15.66 -7.87
CA SER A 33 -16.84 16.82 -7.94
C SER A 33 -17.43 17.23 -6.59
N ILE A 34 -17.33 16.39 -5.58
CA ILE A 34 -17.72 16.71 -4.20
C ILE A 34 -16.47 17.13 -3.45
N ASP A 35 -16.54 18.30 -2.80
CA ASP A 35 -15.42 18.83 -2.05
C ASP A 35 -14.99 17.88 -0.92
N GLY A 36 -13.68 17.62 -0.86
CA GLY A 36 -13.08 16.67 0.07
C GLY A 36 -13.29 15.19 -0.27
N LEU A 37 -14.09 14.82 -1.28
CA LEU A 37 -14.33 13.42 -1.66
C LEU A 37 -13.72 13.06 -3.01
N PHE A 38 -12.84 12.09 -3.02
CA PHE A 38 -12.40 11.37 -4.21
C PHE A 38 -12.97 9.95 -4.19
N VAL A 39 -13.56 9.52 -5.29
CA VAL A 39 -14.01 8.14 -5.47
C VAL A 39 -13.58 7.61 -6.83
N GLU A 40 -13.29 6.31 -6.86
CA GLU A 40 -12.97 5.60 -8.08
C GLU A 40 -13.52 4.18 -8.05
N ALA A 41 -13.74 3.63 -9.25
CA ALA A 41 -14.05 2.22 -9.46
C ALA A 41 -13.50 1.79 -10.82
N GLY A 42 -13.12 0.53 -10.95
CA GLY A 42 -12.57 0.00 -12.18
C GLY A 42 -12.60 -1.52 -12.23
N ARG A 43 -12.37 -2.02 -13.45
CA ARG A 43 -12.11 -3.44 -13.69
C ARG A 43 -10.91 -3.54 -14.64
N LEU A 44 -9.95 -4.34 -14.24
CA LEU A 44 -8.73 -4.65 -14.97
C LEU A 44 -8.86 -6.08 -15.51
N THR A 45 -8.57 -6.26 -16.80
CA THR A 45 -8.83 -7.52 -17.52
C THR A 45 -7.59 -8.19 -18.05
N ASP A 46 -6.56 -7.41 -18.35
CA ASP A 46 -5.31 -7.91 -18.90
C ASP A 46 -4.14 -7.18 -18.25
N ARG A 47 -2.97 -7.78 -18.27
CA ARG A 47 -1.74 -7.24 -17.73
C ARG A 47 -0.60 -7.36 -18.72
N SER A 48 0.28 -6.38 -18.73
CA SER A 48 1.57 -6.42 -19.41
C SER A 48 2.68 -6.27 -18.38
N GLU A 49 3.57 -7.24 -18.36
CA GLU A 49 4.69 -7.28 -17.42
C GLU A 49 5.77 -6.24 -17.75
N MET A 50 6.60 -5.88 -16.76
CA MET A 50 7.71 -4.94 -16.94
C MET A 50 8.81 -5.46 -17.89
N ASN A 51 8.88 -6.76 -18.15
CA ASN A 51 9.93 -7.42 -18.94
C ASN A 51 9.40 -8.02 -20.22
N ASP A 52 8.11 -7.89 -20.51
CA ASP A 52 7.47 -8.41 -21.72
C ASP A 52 6.61 -7.31 -22.37
N SER A 53 6.45 -7.37 -23.66
CA SER A 53 5.57 -6.49 -24.43
C SER A 53 4.25 -7.19 -24.80
N SER A 54 4.08 -8.46 -24.45
CA SER A 54 2.83 -9.18 -24.62
C SER A 54 1.84 -8.83 -23.51
N GLU A 55 0.57 -8.90 -23.82
CA GLU A 55 -0.51 -8.84 -22.85
C GLU A 55 -0.86 -10.27 -22.42
N THR A 56 -0.98 -10.49 -21.12
CA THR A 56 -1.49 -11.73 -20.54
C THR A 56 -2.96 -11.51 -20.20
N ASP A 57 -3.82 -12.45 -20.58
CA ASP A 57 -5.21 -12.46 -20.18
C ASP A 57 -5.30 -12.66 -18.66
N GLY A 58 -6.07 -11.78 -17.98
CA GLY A 58 -6.09 -11.69 -16.53
C GLY A 58 -5.21 -10.57 -15.95
N ALA A 59 -5.73 -9.91 -14.94
CA ALA A 59 -5.03 -8.79 -14.27
C ALA A 59 -4.01 -9.25 -13.23
N LEU A 60 -4.21 -10.42 -12.62
CA LEU A 60 -3.37 -10.97 -11.56
C LEU A 60 -2.76 -12.31 -11.96
N ARG A 61 -3.58 -13.22 -12.39
CA ARG A 61 -3.24 -14.55 -12.93
C ARG A 61 -3.93 -14.73 -14.27
N GLU A 62 -3.61 -15.80 -14.99
CA GLU A 62 -4.26 -16.16 -16.24
C GLU A 62 -5.78 -16.34 -16.02
N ASP A 63 -6.59 -15.62 -16.79
CA ASP A 63 -8.06 -15.56 -16.72
C ASP A 63 -8.67 -14.88 -15.49
N GLU A 64 -7.89 -14.30 -14.57
CA GLU A 64 -8.39 -13.61 -13.36
C GLU A 64 -8.45 -12.09 -13.53
N ASN A 65 -9.66 -11.54 -13.49
CA ASN A 65 -9.88 -10.11 -13.54
C ASN A 65 -9.87 -9.50 -12.12
N LEU A 66 -9.49 -8.23 -12.03
CA LEU A 66 -9.55 -7.47 -10.79
C LEU A 66 -10.59 -6.37 -10.89
N THR A 67 -11.64 -6.44 -10.07
CA THR A 67 -12.64 -5.37 -9.93
C THR A 67 -12.41 -4.63 -8.62
N TYR A 68 -12.35 -3.31 -8.65
CA TYR A 68 -12.14 -2.51 -7.45
C TYR A 68 -13.06 -1.30 -7.37
N ALA A 69 -13.33 -0.86 -6.16
CA ALA A 69 -14.02 0.40 -5.89
C ALA A 69 -13.57 0.97 -4.55
N GLY A 70 -13.51 2.28 -4.45
CA GLY A 70 -13.17 2.93 -3.20
C GLY A 70 -13.05 4.43 -3.32
N GLY A 71 -12.51 5.04 -2.27
CA GLY A 71 -12.26 6.47 -2.27
C GLY A 71 -11.69 6.96 -0.96
N THR A 72 -11.34 8.23 -0.98
CA THR A 72 -10.79 8.97 0.16
C THR A 72 -11.65 10.18 0.45
N TYR A 73 -12.00 10.37 1.72
CA TYR A 73 -12.67 11.57 2.19
C TYR A 73 -11.76 12.38 3.11
N SER A 74 -11.48 13.63 2.72
CA SER A 74 -10.76 14.61 3.52
C SER A 74 -11.73 15.43 4.33
N PHE A 75 -11.82 15.17 5.63
CA PHE A 75 -12.69 15.92 6.56
C PHE A 75 -12.23 17.37 6.72
N ASN A 76 -10.94 17.57 6.62
CA ASN A 76 -10.25 18.86 6.66
C ASN A 76 -8.79 18.66 6.21
N ASP A 77 -7.97 19.71 6.25
CA ASP A 77 -6.56 19.67 5.84
C ASP A 77 -5.69 18.73 6.69
N ASN A 78 -6.20 18.26 7.82
CA ASN A 78 -5.45 17.46 8.79
C ASN A 78 -5.94 16.02 8.94
N LEU A 79 -7.11 15.67 8.41
CA LEU A 79 -7.69 14.33 8.58
C LEU A 79 -8.31 13.84 7.27
N SER A 80 -7.84 12.70 6.81
CA SER A 80 -8.43 11.95 5.71
C SER A 80 -8.66 10.48 6.09
N VAL A 81 -9.66 9.88 5.48
CA VAL A 81 -9.99 8.45 5.62
C VAL A 81 -10.22 7.86 4.26
N SER A 82 -9.63 6.70 4.01
CA SER A 82 -9.72 5.95 2.77
C SER A 82 -10.40 4.61 3.00
N LEU A 83 -11.31 4.24 2.10
CA LEU A 83 -12.00 2.95 2.10
C LEU A 83 -11.94 2.39 0.69
N TYR A 84 -11.43 1.18 0.53
CA TYR A 84 -11.36 0.47 -0.75
C TYR A 84 -11.77 -0.98 -0.58
N GLY A 85 -12.29 -1.56 -1.66
CA GLY A 85 -12.52 -2.99 -1.79
C GLY A 85 -12.13 -3.45 -3.19
N ALA A 86 -11.65 -4.66 -3.30
CA ALA A 86 -11.35 -5.34 -4.56
C ALA A 86 -11.75 -6.80 -4.49
N GLU A 87 -12.18 -7.31 -5.63
CA GLU A 87 -12.51 -8.70 -5.92
C GLU A 87 -11.58 -9.14 -7.06
N ALA A 88 -10.73 -10.12 -6.79
CA ALA A 88 -9.98 -10.85 -7.78
C ALA A 88 -10.73 -12.15 -8.07
N GLU A 89 -11.28 -12.28 -9.29
CA GLU A 89 -12.14 -13.41 -9.68
C GLU A 89 -11.47 -14.76 -9.35
N ASP A 90 -12.20 -15.65 -8.66
CA ASP A 90 -11.77 -17.00 -8.27
C ASP A 90 -10.48 -17.04 -7.42
N PHE A 91 -10.07 -15.90 -6.82
CA PHE A 91 -8.83 -15.82 -6.06
C PHE A 91 -9.02 -15.22 -4.67
N TYR A 92 -9.39 -13.92 -4.53
CA TYR A 92 -9.62 -13.29 -3.22
C TYR A 92 -10.54 -12.07 -3.27
N ASP A 93 -11.16 -11.81 -2.13
CA ASP A 93 -11.72 -10.50 -1.76
C ASP A 93 -10.77 -9.74 -0.85
N ARG A 94 -10.55 -8.46 -1.12
CA ARG A 94 -9.71 -7.58 -0.31
C ARG A 94 -10.41 -6.30 0.08
N TYR A 95 -10.33 -5.95 1.35
CA TYR A 95 -10.82 -4.69 1.89
C TYR A 95 -9.69 -3.88 2.53
N PHE A 96 -9.73 -2.58 2.35
CA PHE A 96 -8.76 -1.64 2.91
C PHE A 96 -9.44 -0.51 3.65
N VAL A 97 -8.90 -0.18 4.84
CA VAL A 97 -9.23 1.02 5.61
C VAL A 97 -7.94 1.76 5.92
N GLY A 98 -7.86 3.03 5.53
CA GLY A 98 -6.74 3.91 5.85
C GLY A 98 -7.22 5.18 6.54
N ALA A 99 -6.37 5.74 7.41
CA ALA A 99 -6.62 7.05 8.03
C ALA A 99 -5.29 7.78 8.21
N ASP A 100 -5.23 9.03 7.73
CA ASP A 100 -4.10 9.93 7.93
C ASP A 100 -4.54 11.13 8.76
N TRP A 101 -3.83 11.40 9.83
CA TRP A 101 -4.13 12.50 10.74
C TRP A 101 -2.86 13.27 11.12
N THR A 102 -2.88 14.59 10.92
CA THR A 102 -1.83 15.50 11.35
C THR A 102 -2.35 16.43 12.43
N LEU A 103 -1.82 16.30 13.65
CA LEU A 103 -2.16 17.14 14.78
C LEU A 103 -1.12 18.25 14.92
N PRO A 104 -1.46 19.53 14.67
CA PRO A 104 -0.60 20.65 15.01
C PRO A 104 -0.48 20.77 16.53
N LEU A 105 0.76 20.78 17.06
CA LEU A 105 1.02 20.89 18.49
C LEU A 105 1.43 22.31 18.88
N SER A 106 2.30 22.94 18.06
CA SER A 106 2.74 24.32 18.21
C SER A 106 3.27 24.83 16.87
N GLU A 107 3.68 26.12 16.83
CA GLU A 107 4.31 26.67 15.63
C GLU A 107 5.56 25.84 15.24
N GLY A 108 5.56 25.29 14.01
CA GLY A 108 6.63 24.44 13.48
C GLY A 108 6.73 23.05 14.09
N THR A 109 5.72 22.61 14.87
CA THR A 109 5.69 21.26 15.45
C THR A 109 4.33 20.59 15.22
N SER A 110 4.36 19.37 14.65
CA SER A 110 3.16 18.55 14.40
C SER A 110 3.42 17.09 14.67
N LEU A 111 2.35 16.35 14.95
CA LEU A 111 2.34 14.90 15.06
C LEU A 111 1.53 14.34 13.88
N SER A 112 2.17 13.60 12.99
CA SER A 112 1.51 12.90 11.88
C SER A 112 1.33 11.44 12.25
N THR A 113 0.12 10.94 12.05
CA THR A 113 -0.25 9.53 12.33
C THR A 113 -0.90 8.95 11.09
N SER A 114 -0.44 7.78 10.64
CA SER A 114 -1.04 7.03 9.55
C SER A 114 -1.38 5.62 10.03
N LEU A 115 -2.61 5.19 9.72
CA LEU A 115 -3.12 3.85 10.02
C LEU A 115 -3.56 3.20 8.71
N ALA A 116 -3.19 1.95 8.52
CA ALA A 116 -3.66 1.12 7.42
C ALA A 116 -4.06 -0.26 7.94
N TYR A 117 -5.15 -0.78 7.42
CA TYR A 117 -5.66 -2.11 7.70
C TYR A 117 -6.17 -2.75 6.43
N TYR A 118 -5.71 -3.96 6.16
CA TYR A 118 -6.20 -4.83 5.10
C TYR A 118 -6.83 -6.07 5.69
N ASP A 119 -7.89 -6.52 5.06
CA ASP A 119 -8.53 -7.82 5.28
C ASP A 119 -8.67 -8.50 3.93
N THR A 120 -8.01 -9.64 3.76
CA THR A 120 -8.03 -10.43 2.52
C THR A 120 -8.57 -11.80 2.86
N CYS A 121 -9.61 -12.23 2.17
CA CYS A 121 -10.29 -13.52 2.34
C CYS A 121 -10.18 -14.31 1.06
N ASP A 122 -9.86 -15.60 1.15
CA ASP A 122 -9.92 -16.52 0.02
C ASP A 122 -11.35 -16.60 -0.54
N GLU A 123 -11.48 -16.55 -1.84
CA GLU A 123 -12.61 -17.21 -2.50
C GLU A 123 -12.25 -18.68 -2.69
N ASP A 124 -13.21 -19.61 -2.58
CA ASP A 124 -13.02 -21.07 -2.69
C ASP A 124 -12.10 -21.46 -3.88
N SER A 125 -10.82 -21.12 -3.79
CA SER A 125 -9.85 -21.32 -4.84
C SER A 125 -9.60 -22.81 -5.00
N THR A 126 -9.87 -23.32 -6.19
CA THR A 126 -9.68 -24.74 -6.56
C THR A 126 -8.20 -25.13 -6.52
N ASP A 127 -7.29 -24.18 -6.45
CA ASP A 127 -5.84 -24.36 -6.57
C ASP A 127 -5.09 -24.46 -5.22
N GLY A 128 -5.78 -24.26 -4.09
CA GLY A 128 -5.20 -24.51 -2.76
C GLY A 128 -4.20 -23.46 -2.27
N ASP A 129 -4.14 -22.29 -2.90
CA ASP A 129 -3.34 -21.17 -2.43
C ASP A 129 -4.11 -20.38 -1.35
N GLU A 130 -3.78 -20.63 -0.10
CA GLU A 130 -4.32 -19.84 1.01
C GLU A 130 -3.78 -18.40 0.93
N VAL A 131 -4.67 -17.40 0.88
CA VAL A 131 -4.34 -15.97 0.92
C VAL A 131 -5.03 -15.21 2.05
N ASP A 132 -5.74 -15.92 2.92
CA ASP A 132 -6.38 -15.34 4.11
C ASP A 132 -5.36 -14.59 4.96
N ASN A 133 -5.49 -13.27 4.99
CA ASN A 133 -4.55 -12.41 5.70
C ASN A 133 -5.21 -11.13 6.22
N GLN A 134 -4.84 -10.76 7.43
CA GLN A 134 -5.10 -9.45 8.01
C GLN A 134 -3.79 -8.71 8.22
N ALA A 135 -3.59 -7.62 7.50
CA ALA A 135 -2.41 -6.77 7.63
C ALA A 135 -2.77 -5.43 8.26
N ALA A 136 -2.07 -5.07 9.32
CA ALA A 136 -2.29 -3.81 10.01
C ALA A 136 -0.98 -3.05 10.22
N SER A 137 -0.98 -1.74 10.02
CA SER A 137 0.14 -0.88 10.36
C SER A 137 -0.30 0.43 10.99
N LEU A 138 0.55 0.93 11.88
CA LEU A 138 0.42 2.24 12.49
C LEU A 138 1.78 2.93 12.45
N SER A 139 1.86 4.13 11.92
CA SER A 139 3.03 4.99 12.01
C SER A 139 2.71 6.30 12.70
N VAL A 140 3.66 6.79 13.48
CA VAL A 140 3.57 8.08 14.17
C VAL A 140 4.88 8.84 13.96
N THR A 141 4.80 10.07 13.48
CA THR A 141 5.97 10.92 13.20
C THR A 141 5.80 12.27 13.88
N LEU A 142 6.73 12.62 14.74
CA LEU A 142 6.87 13.97 15.33
C LEU A 142 7.74 14.80 14.40
N ASN A 143 7.15 15.83 13.79
CA ASN A 143 7.85 16.84 13.00
C ASN A 143 8.09 18.07 13.87
N THR A 144 9.34 18.55 13.98
CA THR A 144 9.69 19.75 14.75
C THR A 144 10.86 20.49 14.11
N GLY A 145 10.60 21.70 13.62
CA GLY A 145 11.57 22.48 12.87
C GLY A 145 12.07 21.73 11.65
N TYR A 146 13.35 21.40 11.62
CA TYR A 146 14.01 20.66 10.52
C TYR A 146 14.18 19.17 10.79
N HIS A 147 13.59 18.65 11.85
CA HIS A 147 13.71 17.27 12.30
C HIS A 147 12.38 16.53 12.18
N ALA A 148 12.42 15.25 11.79
CA ALA A 148 11.31 14.34 11.94
C ALA A 148 11.75 13.04 12.62
N PHE A 149 11.01 12.61 13.63
CA PHE A 149 11.24 11.39 14.41
C PHE A 149 10.03 10.48 14.25
N GLY A 150 10.22 9.36 13.57
CA GLY A 150 9.17 8.40 13.26
C GLY A 150 9.35 7.07 13.96
N VAL A 151 8.23 6.47 14.34
CA VAL A 151 8.12 5.07 14.77
C VAL A 151 6.97 4.42 14.05
N ALA A 152 7.09 3.12 13.71
CA ALA A 152 5.99 2.38 13.14
C ALA A 152 5.95 0.93 13.65
N TYR A 153 4.74 0.38 13.63
CA TYR A 153 4.44 -1.01 13.91
C TYR A 153 3.60 -1.58 12.79
N GLN A 154 3.91 -2.80 12.35
CA GLN A 154 3.15 -3.54 11.36
C GLN A 154 3.01 -4.99 11.82
N GLN A 155 1.86 -5.59 11.54
CA GLN A 155 1.56 -6.97 11.91
C GLN A 155 0.75 -7.65 10.83
N MET A 156 1.13 -8.89 10.51
CA MET A 156 0.36 -9.85 9.72
C MET A 156 -0.31 -10.86 10.64
N ARG A 157 -1.52 -11.30 10.25
CA ARG A 157 -2.29 -12.36 10.90
C ARG A 157 -3.07 -13.12 9.86
N GLY A 158 -3.30 -14.41 10.06
CA GLY A 158 -4.09 -15.26 9.18
C GLY A 158 -3.33 -16.50 8.78
N ASP A 159 -3.81 -17.18 7.76
CA ASP A 159 -3.27 -18.45 7.32
C ASP A 159 -2.16 -18.28 6.29
N ALA A 160 -2.02 -17.07 5.70
CA ALA A 160 -0.98 -16.72 4.75
C ALA A 160 -0.25 -15.41 5.10
N GLY A 161 0.83 -15.10 4.38
CA GLY A 161 1.42 -13.77 4.29
C GLY A 161 0.53 -12.82 3.45
N TYR A 162 0.79 -11.50 3.53
CA TYR A 162 0.06 -10.57 2.68
C TYR A 162 0.51 -10.72 1.22
N TYR A 163 -0.41 -11.13 0.37
CA TYR A 163 -0.18 -11.23 -1.06
C TYR A 163 -0.17 -9.82 -1.69
N CYS A 164 0.97 -9.45 -2.26
CA CYS A 164 1.10 -8.23 -3.04
C CYS A 164 0.81 -8.54 -4.50
N THR A 165 -0.05 -7.76 -5.11
CA THR A 165 -0.22 -7.83 -6.57
C THR A 165 1.02 -7.26 -7.22
N ASP A 166 1.45 -6.24 -7.35
CA ASP A 166 2.67 -5.58 -7.80
C ASP A 166 2.67 -4.15 -7.24
N GLY A 167 3.82 -3.59 -6.99
CA GLY A 167 3.95 -2.23 -6.56
C GLY A 167 3.75 -2.02 -5.06
N ASP A 168 3.53 -0.78 -4.66
CA ASP A 168 3.58 -0.36 -3.26
C ASP A 168 2.41 -0.88 -2.43
N ILE A 169 2.73 -1.40 -1.27
CA ILE A 169 1.76 -1.69 -0.22
C ILE A 169 1.59 -0.43 0.64
N TYR A 170 0.35 -0.07 0.97
CA TYR A 170 0.05 1.05 1.87
C TYR A 170 0.26 0.68 3.35
N LEU A 171 1.38 0.01 3.65
CA LEU A 171 1.79 -0.40 4.99
C LEU A 171 3.09 0.32 5.37
N ALA A 172 3.22 0.65 6.66
CA ALA A 172 4.27 1.54 7.14
C ALA A 172 5.70 0.99 7.02
N ASN A 173 5.87 -0.34 7.03
CA ASN A 173 7.17 -0.99 7.00
C ASN A 173 7.49 -1.63 5.64
N SER A 174 6.60 -1.53 4.65
CA SER A 174 6.95 -1.87 3.27
C SER A 174 8.02 -0.88 2.76
N ILE A 175 9.16 -1.39 2.37
CA ILE A 175 10.31 -0.61 1.88
C ILE A 175 10.88 -1.26 0.62
N GLN A 176 11.71 -0.54 -0.12
CA GLN A 176 12.25 -0.94 -1.41
C GLN A 176 12.80 -2.37 -1.53
N TYR A 177 13.17 -3.01 -0.43
CA TYR A 177 13.82 -4.33 -0.46
C TYR A 177 13.02 -5.41 0.26
N LEU A 178 12.27 -5.07 1.30
CA LEU A 178 11.49 -6.01 2.11
C LEU A 178 10.16 -5.35 2.50
N ASP A 179 9.08 -6.12 2.43
CA ASP A 179 7.73 -5.66 2.77
C ASP A 179 7.32 -6.02 4.20
N PHE A 180 8.08 -6.91 4.84
CA PHE A 180 7.75 -7.42 6.18
C PHE A 180 6.32 -7.96 6.23
N ASN A 181 5.96 -8.76 5.24
CA ASN A 181 4.60 -9.22 4.94
C ASN A 181 4.42 -10.74 5.09
N ALA A 182 5.40 -11.45 5.68
CA ALA A 182 5.30 -12.87 5.91
C ALA A 182 4.21 -13.22 6.94
N LYS A 183 3.72 -14.46 6.88
CA LYS A 183 2.73 -14.98 7.84
C LYS A 183 3.16 -14.75 9.29
N ASP A 184 2.25 -14.26 10.12
CA ASP A 184 2.43 -13.95 11.55
C ASP A 184 3.53 -12.93 11.88
N GLU A 185 4.16 -12.33 10.88
CA GLU A 185 5.25 -11.38 11.06
C GLU A 185 4.79 -10.12 11.81
N LYS A 186 5.65 -9.67 12.71
CA LYS A 186 5.55 -8.40 13.42
C LYS A 186 6.79 -7.60 13.19
N SER A 187 6.66 -6.39 12.68
CA SER A 187 7.80 -5.51 12.41
C SER A 187 7.68 -4.16 13.10
N TYR A 188 8.83 -3.63 13.45
CA TYR A 188 8.97 -2.36 14.18
C TYR A 188 9.96 -1.48 13.46
N GLN A 189 9.64 -0.20 13.31
CA GLN A 189 10.48 0.79 12.65
C GLN A 189 10.80 1.93 13.59
N ALA A 190 12.05 2.41 13.51
CA ALA A 190 12.47 3.71 13.98
C ALA A 190 13.10 4.48 12.83
N ARG A 191 12.70 5.75 12.64
CA ARG A 191 13.14 6.61 11.55
C ARG A 191 13.49 7.99 12.06
N TYR A 192 14.55 8.57 11.49
CA TYR A 192 14.93 9.95 11.71
C TYR A 192 15.25 10.62 10.37
N ASP A 193 14.69 11.80 10.17
CA ASP A 193 14.95 12.65 9.01
C ASP A 193 15.42 14.03 9.47
N TYR A 194 16.36 14.61 8.72
CA TYR A 194 16.88 15.97 8.94
C TYR A 194 16.97 16.75 7.63
N ASP A 195 16.40 17.96 7.63
CA ASP A 195 16.52 18.91 6.52
C ASP A 195 17.67 19.90 6.81
N PHE A 196 18.72 19.86 5.99
CA PHE A 196 19.88 20.73 6.12
C PHE A 196 19.60 22.20 5.75
N ALA A 197 18.39 22.54 5.31
CA ALA A 197 17.97 23.94 5.23
C ALA A 197 18.14 24.68 6.57
N GLY A 198 18.00 23.96 7.70
CA GLY A 198 18.30 24.47 9.04
C GLY A 198 19.76 24.86 9.28
N MET A 199 20.68 24.35 8.46
CA MET A 199 22.10 24.73 8.45
C MET A 199 22.48 25.61 7.28
N GLY A 200 21.49 26.16 6.53
CA GLY A 200 21.72 27.01 5.37
C GLY A 200 22.06 26.25 4.08
N ILE A 201 21.78 24.95 4.00
CA ILE A 201 22.01 24.11 2.82
C ILE A 201 20.64 23.57 2.32
N PRO A 202 19.82 24.40 1.66
CA PRO A 202 18.51 23.98 1.18
C PRO A 202 18.63 22.92 0.09
N GLY A 203 17.73 21.94 0.09
CA GLY A 203 17.69 20.83 -0.86
C GLY A 203 18.57 19.64 -0.49
N LEU A 204 19.35 19.71 0.59
CA LEU A 204 20.03 18.55 1.17
C LEU A 204 19.20 18.01 2.32
N SER A 205 18.95 16.69 2.30
CA SER A 205 18.28 15.97 3.40
C SER A 205 19.05 14.72 3.79
N PHE A 206 18.88 14.29 5.03
CA PHE A 206 19.39 13.03 5.54
C PHE A 206 18.23 12.21 6.08
N MET A 207 18.22 10.91 5.79
CA MET A 207 17.28 9.95 6.38
C MET A 207 18.05 8.73 6.86
N THR A 208 17.68 8.25 8.03
CA THR A 208 18.09 6.94 8.52
C THR A 208 16.87 6.19 9.04
N ARG A 209 16.84 4.88 8.76
CA ARG A 209 15.72 4.01 9.11
C ARG A 209 16.29 2.68 9.61
N TYR A 210 15.73 2.19 10.68
CA TYR A 210 15.98 0.86 11.19
C TYR A 210 14.66 0.12 11.32
N ILE A 211 14.57 -1.07 10.71
CA ILE A 211 13.41 -1.95 10.83
C ILE A 211 13.91 -3.30 11.33
N THR A 212 13.14 -3.91 12.20
CA THR A 212 13.36 -5.27 12.69
C THR A 212 12.04 -6.01 12.74
N SER A 213 12.08 -7.30 12.48
CA SER A 213 10.89 -8.15 12.56
C SER A 213 11.10 -9.35 13.48
N SER A 214 10.00 -9.98 13.82
CA SER A 214 9.92 -11.17 14.67
C SER A 214 8.69 -11.99 14.33
N SER A 215 8.66 -13.24 14.82
CA SER A 215 7.52 -14.15 14.68
C SER A 215 7.23 -14.54 13.22
N ILE A 216 8.23 -14.60 12.36
CA ILE A 216 8.08 -15.04 10.97
C ILE A 216 7.87 -16.56 11.00
N ASP A 217 6.80 -17.03 10.37
CA ASP A 217 6.65 -18.45 10.06
C ASP A 217 7.50 -18.76 8.83
N THR A 218 8.66 -19.41 9.08
CA THR A 218 9.64 -19.71 8.02
C THR A 218 9.24 -20.86 7.12
N ASP A 219 8.23 -21.63 7.49
CA ASP A 219 7.73 -22.73 6.65
C ASP A 219 6.95 -22.19 5.44
N TYR A 220 6.60 -20.91 5.46
CA TYR A 220 5.87 -20.20 4.40
C TYR A 220 6.71 -19.22 3.57
N VAL A 221 8.00 -19.12 3.83
CA VAL A 221 8.89 -18.27 3.01
C VAL A 221 9.27 -19.06 1.76
N GLY A 222 8.41 -19.03 0.75
CA GLY A 222 8.76 -19.44 -0.61
C GLY A 222 9.79 -18.46 -1.17
N ILE A 223 11.05 -18.63 -0.78
CA ILE A 223 12.17 -18.06 -1.52
C ILE A 223 12.64 -19.15 -2.47
N ASP A 224 12.13 -19.14 -3.67
CA ASP A 224 12.73 -19.81 -4.81
C ASP A 224 13.63 -18.85 -5.60
#